data_be0d9c422ea3591c9f3dd5607c376487
#
_entry.id   be0d9c422ea3591c9f3dd5607c376487
#
_cell.length_a   1.000
_cell.length_b   1.000
_cell.length_c   1.000
_cell.angle_alpha   90.00
_cell.angle_beta   90.00
_cell.angle_gamma   90.00
#
_symmetry.space_group_name_H-M   'P 1'
#
loop_
_entity.id
_entity.type
_entity.pdbx_description
1 polymer ?
#
loop_
_entity_poly.entity_id
_entity_poly.type
_entity_poly.pdbx_seq_one_letter_code
_entity_poly.pdbx_strand_id
1 'polypeptide(L)'
;MKTFFRYFLFLILCLSCYTASAGTDDFVGYVVGNNYGVGPSDQKWRETGPNGDVTVVFRYGTSTNNLVFYKPTQLGPTGVKLHWSQLDTASGGGFLYCNRSNNTSGGAMRIENAMVDSGKRYGNHKLFNTSVPGLYYTILISNMWSAYGTVTNVSSPGIYIGDSAEQYFSWYNPSESILYQSCNNANTSSKYWAVGGIYQNLTIEFYTDTNFDPTVTQQVSLSRSSNYLYSFKAYGAGIGINEHSYFLRVDFDLLNIKLSNPTCFTAMLSGTSVTGSTVKMGEYSEAQIRNGATPVPFDISLQNCVRVTNIETKLVSTKVGTENRQLLGNTLTGNGAAKGVGVLIEGLANSKSALMILKPNDSTSVYKDNTGQTQNNDSDAIYPEDDGITYPLHFQSTLKQDGNIAIEPGEFKATSTFQVTYP
;
A
#
# COMPACT_ATOMS: atom_id res chain seq x y z
N MET A 1 56.72 58.77 -5.28
CA MET A 1 57.33 57.45 -5.46
C MET A 1 57.05 56.49 -4.28
N LYS A 2 56.96 56.94 -3.02
CA LYS A 2 56.70 56.08 -1.87
C LYS A 2 55.22 55.57 -1.75
N THR A 3 54.30 56.31 -2.32
CA THR A 3 52.86 55.93 -2.26
C THR A 3 52.50 54.87 -3.30
N PHE A 4 53.15 54.88 -4.45
CA PHE A 4 52.92 53.89 -5.50
C PHE A 4 53.42 52.50 -5.13
N PHE A 5 54.49 52.43 -4.35
CA PHE A 5 55.07 51.16 -3.89
C PHE A 5 54.19 50.45 -2.82
N ARG A 6 53.45 51.25 -2.00
CA ARG A 6 52.52 50.68 -1.01
C ARG A 6 51.28 50.05 -1.65
N TYR A 7 50.77 50.64 -2.69
CA TYR A 7 49.61 50.07 -3.43
C TYR A 7 49.97 48.84 -4.25
N PHE A 8 51.19 48.83 -4.79
CA PHE A 8 51.71 47.68 -5.54
C PHE A 8 51.97 46.46 -4.64
N LEU A 9 52.52 46.71 -3.43
CA LEU A 9 52.72 45.63 -2.45
C LEU A 9 51.37 45.09 -1.88
N PHE A 10 50.36 45.95 -1.76
CA PHE A 10 49.04 45.52 -1.35
C PHE A 10 48.28 44.75 -2.45
N LEU A 11 48.50 45.11 -3.72
CA LEU A 11 47.94 44.39 -4.84
C LEU A 11 48.61 42.98 -5.03
N ILE A 12 49.88 42.85 -4.76
CA ILE A 12 50.60 41.57 -4.81
C ILE A 12 50.18 40.71 -3.60
N LEU A 13 49.95 41.26 -2.45
CA LEU A 13 49.42 40.52 -1.28
C LEU A 13 47.96 40.07 -1.47
N CYS A 14 47.16 40.85 -2.20
CA CYS A 14 45.80 40.44 -2.54
C CYS A 14 45.74 39.39 -3.68
N LEU A 15 46.71 39.40 -4.59
CA LEU A 15 46.80 38.37 -5.64
C LEU A 15 47.37 37.05 -5.15
N SER A 16 48.14 37.04 -4.02
CA SER A 16 48.62 35.80 -3.42
C SER A 16 47.59 35.12 -2.49
N CYS A 17 46.43 35.76 -2.24
CA CYS A 17 45.34 35.15 -1.48
C CYS A 17 44.32 34.39 -2.34
N TYR A 18 44.49 34.31 -3.67
CA TYR A 18 43.62 33.53 -4.56
C TYR A 18 44.33 32.33 -5.21
N THR A 19 45.34 31.79 -4.57
CA THR A 19 45.53 30.36 -4.68
C THR A 19 44.59 29.73 -3.64
N ALA A 20 43.31 29.76 -3.91
CA ALA A 20 42.47 28.69 -3.40
C ALA A 20 43.14 27.41 -3.93
N SER A 21 43.89 26.80 -3.07
CA SER A 21 44.28 25.42 -3.22
C SER A 21 42.98 24.71 -3.51
N ALA A 22 42.75 24.36 -4.77
CA ALA A 22 41.77 23.33 -5.08
C ALA A 22 42.25 22.17 -4.22
N GLY A 23 41.64 22.02 -3.06
CA GLY A 23 41.92 20.95 -2.15
C GLY A 23 41.86 19.68 -3.01
N THR A 24 42.90 18.96 -3.06
CA THR A 24 42.88 17.63 -3.64
C THR A 24 41.75 16.93 -2.94
N ASP A 25 40.71 16.54 -3.66
CA ASP A 25 39.55 15.83 -3.15
C ASP A 25 39.93 14.43 -2.69
N ASP A 26 40.76 14.38 -1.68
CA ASP A 26 41.28 13.16 -1.08
C ASP A 26 40.29 12.70 0.00
N PHE A 27 39.14 12.16 -0.45
CA PHE A 27 38.26 11.45 0.45
C PHE A 27 38.79 10.03 0.72
N VAL A 28 38.51 9.55 1.91
CA VAL A 28 38.80 8.17 2.34
C VAL A 28 37.48 7.41 2.36
N GLY A 29 37.48 6.18 1.82
CA GLY A 29 36.30 5.34 1.76
C GLY A 29 35.41 5.58 0.53
N TYR A 30 34.12 5.72 0.72
CA TYR A 30 33.14 5.80 -0.36
C TYR A 30 32.36 7.12 -0.31
N VAL A 31 32.06 7.65 -1.48
CA VAL A 31 31.14 8.78 -1.66
C VAL A 31 30.08 8.43 -2.69
N VAL A 32 28.99 9.15 -2.68
CA VAL A 32 27.91 9.03 -3.65
C VAL A 32 27.97 10.16 -4.64
N GLY A 33 27.64 9.88 -5.89
CA GLY A 33 27.60 10.88 -6.94
C GLY A 33 26.64 10.50 -8.06
N ASN A 34 26.38 11.43 -8.94
CA ASN A 34 25.33 11.32 -9.96
C ASN A 34 25.87 11.15 -11.40
N ASN A 35 27.14 11.00 -11.59
CA ASN A 35 27.71 11.01 -12.94
C ASN A 35 28.60 9.81 -13.23
N TYR A 36 27.99 8.73 -13.68
CA TYR A 36 28.71 7.54 -14.12
C TYR A 36 29.48 7.76 -15.44
N GLY A 37 29.01 8.68 -16.28
CA GLY A 37 29.62 8.94 -17.60
C GLY A 37 30.92 9.73 -17.55
N VAL A 38 31.24 10.32 -16.40
CA VAL A 38 32.52 10.98 -16.17
C VAL A 38 33.46 9.98 -15.50
N GLY A 39 34.22 9.29 -16.29
CA GLY A 39 35.15 8.28 -15.78
C GLY A 39 36.17 8.88 -14.80
N PRO A 40 36.71 8.06 -13.87
CA PRO A 40 37.69 8.50 -12.88
C PRO A 40 39.03 8.98 -13.49
N SER A 41 39.25 8.74 -14.77
CA SER A 41 40.37 9.26 -15.54
C SER A 41 40.12 10.64 -16.15
N ASP A 42 38.85 11.11 -16.12
CA ASP A 42 38.51 12.39 -16.70
C ASP A 42 39.03 13.53 -15.80
N GLN A 43 39.67 14.50 -16.41
CA GLN A 43 40.24 15.65 -15.69
C GLN A 43 39.15 16.45 -14.99
N LYS A 44 37.97 16.59 -15.62
CA LYS A 44 36.82 17.26 -15.03
C LYS A 44 36.37 16.60 -13.72
N TRP A 45 36.39 15.28 -13.65
CA TRP A 45 36.06 14.55 -12.45
C TRP A 45 37.10 14.77 -11.33
N ARG A 46 38.35 14.89 -11.68
CA ARG A 46 39.43 15.21 -10.72
C ARG A 46 39.34 16.61 -10.16
N GLU A 47 38.83 17.57 -10.95
CA GLU A 47 38.73 18.97 -10.58
C GLU A 47 37.46 19.24 -9.80
N THR A 48 36.34 18.58 -10.12
CA THR A 48 35.02 18.85 -9.57
C THR A 48 34.48 17.71 -8.68
N GLY A 49 35.12 16.54 -8.75
CA GLY A 49 34.61 15.34 -8.07
C GLY A 49 33.27 14.83 -8.66
N PRO A 50 32.66 13.81 -8.05
CA PRO A 50 31.29 13.41 -8.41
C PRO A 50 30.32 14.55 -8.13
N ASN A 51 29.53 14.92 -9.11
CA ASN A 51 28.74 16.16 -9.11
C ASN A 51 27.50 16.08 -8.23
N GLY A 52 27.64 16.41 -6.97
CA GLY A 52 26.52 16.81 -6.12
C GLY A 52 25.52 15.72 -5.75
N ASP A 53 24.50 16.15 -5.08
CA ASP A 53 23.42 15.32 -4.60
C ASP A 53 22.64 14.72 -5.77
N VAL A 54 22.27 13.45 -5.62
CA VAL A 54 21.35 12.80 -6.55
C VAL A 54 20.08 12.36 -5.82
N THR A 55 18.93 12.55 -6.46
CA THR A 55 17.65 12.04 -5.98
C THR A 55 17.17 10.96 -6.94
N VAL A 56 17.06 9.75 -6.45
CA VAL A 56 16.49 8.63 -7.18
C VAL A 56 15.03 8.49 -6.78
N VAL A 57 14.14 8.55 -7.77
CA VAL A 57 12.70 8.39 -7.55
C VAL A 57 12.27 7.03 -8.07
N PHE A 58 11.88 6.17 -7.17
CA PHE A 58 11.29 4.88 -7.51
C PHE A 58 9.77 5.03 -7.68
N ARG A 59 9.25 4.45 -8.75
CA ARG A 59 7.82 4.46 -9.05
C ARG A 59 7.23 3.09 -8.84
N TYR A 60 6.02 3.08 -8.30
CA TYR A 60 5.26 1.86 -8.18
C TYR A 60 4.30 1.71 -9.35
N GLY A 61 4.51 0.63 -10.14
CA GLY A 61 3.61 0.26 -11.24
C GLY A 61 3.51 1.26 -12.39
N THR A 62 3.01 0.82 -13.51
CA THR A 62 2.70 1.64 -14.70
C THR A 62 1.19 1.92 -14.83
N SER A 63 0.35 1.16 -14.10
CA SER A 63 -1.11 1.29 -14.04
C SER A 63 -1.56 1.74 -12.65
N THR A 64 -2.77 2.28 -12.58
CA THR A 64 -3.37 2.65 -11.29
C THR A 64 -3.70 1.38 -10.50
N ASN A 65 -3.14 1.26 -9.31
CA ASN A 65 -3.42 0.17 -8.39
C ASN A 65 -4.31 0.66 -7.25
N ASN A 66 -5.35 -0.11 -6.93
CA ASN A 66 -6.22 0.17 -5.81
C ASN A 66 -5.77 -0.66 -4.60
N LEU A 67 -5.41 0.02 -3.52
CA LEU A 67 -5.17 -0.61 -2.23
C LEU A 67 -6.44 -0.52 -1.40
N VAL A 68 -6.85 -1.66 -0.86
CA VAL A 68 -8.05 -1.74 -0.04
C VAL A 68 -7.65 -1.92 1.41
N PHE A 69 -8.08 -1.01 2.27
CA PHE A 69 -7.85 -1.06 3.70
C PHE A 69 -9.18 -1.08 4.45
N TYR A 70 -9.17 -1.72 5.60
CA TYR A 70 -10.34 -1.79 6.48
C TYR A 70 -10.28 -0.70 7.54
N LYS A 71 -11.43 -0.25 7.99
CA LYS A 71 -11.51 0.65 9.14
C LYS A 71 -11.15 -0.12 10.41
N PRO A 72 -10.07 0.23 11.08
CA PRO A 72 -9.65 -0.48 12.28
C PRO A 72 -10.41 -0.01 13.51
N THR A 73 -10.40 -0.83 14.56
CA THR A 73 -10.89 -0.47 15.89
C THR A 73 -9.81 0.14 16.77
N GLN A 74 -8.55 -0.05 16.39
CA GLN A 74 -7.36 0.47 17.07
C GLN A 74 -6.21 0.58 16.09
N LEU A 75 -5.11 1.24 16.48
CA LEU A 75 -3.90 1.28 15.67
C LEU A 75 -3.36 -0.12 15.43
N GLY A 76 -3.12 -0.47 14.18
CA GLY A 76 -2.59 -1.77 13.78
C GLY A 76 -2.12 -1.83 12.34
N PRO A 77 -1.41 -2.90 11.97
CA PRO A 77 -0.99 -3.13 10.60
C PRO A 77 -2.19 -3.44 9.70
N THR A 78 -2.11 -2.98 8.47
CA THR A 78 -3.15 -3.25 7.46
C THR A 78 -2.97 -4.59 6.76
N GLY A 79 -1.80 -5.22 6.91
CA GLY A 79 -1.38 -6.37 6.10
C GLY A 79 -0.97 -6.00 4.66
N VAL A 80 -1.15 -4.76 4.24
CA VAL A 80 -0.73 -4.28 2.91
C VAL A 80 0.73 -3.85 2.97
N LYS A 81 1.53 -4.41 2.07
CA LYS A 81 2.96 -4.13 1.94
C LYS A 81 3.29 -3.85 0.48
N LEU A 82 4.10 -2.82 0.24
CA LEU A 82 4.71 -2.57 -1.05
C LEU A 82 6.14 -3.06 -0.98
N HIS A 83 6.46 -4.08 -1.75
CA HIS A 83 7.78 -4.69 -1.72
C HIS A 83 8.53 -4.48 -3.04
N TRP A 84 9.79 -4.15 -2.93
CA TRP A 84 10.73 -4.11 -4.06
C TRP A 84 11.92 -5.00 -3.74
N SER A 85 12.21 -5.90 -4.64
CA SER A 85 13.47 -6.64 -4.64
C SER A 85 14.46 -5.94 -5.55
N GLN A 86 15.72 -5.88 -5.12
CA GLN A 86 16.83 -5.39 -5.93
C GLN A 86 16.65 -3.98 -6.52
N LEU A 87 16.05 -3.06 -5.75
CA LEU A 87 16.04 -1.66 -6.14
C LEU A 87 17.47 -1.18 -6.34
N ASP A 88 17.79 -0.76 -7.57
CA ASP A 88 19.11 -0.27 -7.94
C ASP A 88 19.10 1.25 -8.09
N THR A 89 19.88 1.94 -7.27
CA THR A 89 19.99 3.40 -7.34
C THR A 89 20.65 3.86 -8.63
N ALA A 90 21.47 3.01 -9.28
CA ALA A 90 22.10 3.34 -10.54
C ALA A 90 21.09 3.60 -11.67
N SER A 91 19.93 2.97 -11.62
CA SER A 91 18.84 3.21 -12.57
C SER A 91 18.34 4.66 -12.56
N GLY A 92 18.50 5.37 -11.43
CA GLY A 92 18.21 6.79 -11.26
C GLY A 92 19.47 7.70 -11.25
N GLY A 93 20.63 7.17 -11.62
CA GLY A 93 21.88 7.93 -11.67
C GLY A 93 22.66 8.01 -10.36
N GLY A 94 22.27 7.24 -9.33
CA GLY A 94 22.94 7.21 -8.02
C GLY A 94 24.02 6.15 -7.95
N PHE A 95 25.30 6.56 -7.91
CA PHE A 95 26.45 5.66 -7.90
C PHE A 95 27.31 5.85 -6.67
N LEU A 96 27.98 4.76 -6.27
CA LEU A 96 29.05 4.78 -5.28
C LEU A 96 30.41 4.92 -5.98
N TYR A 97 31.26 5.76 -5.38
CA TYR A 97 32.65 5.95 -5.81
C TYR A 97 33.60 5.66 -4.65
N CYS A 98 34.73 5.11 -4.94
CA CYS A 98 35.82 4.92 -3.96
C CYS A 98 37.13 5.60 -4.40
N ASN A 99 37.94 6.00 -3.41
CA ASN A 99 39.27 6.52 -3.62
C ASN A 99 40.31 5.39 -3.41
N ARG A 100 40.97 5.00 -4.46
CA ARG A 100 41.98 3.92 -4.43
C ARG A 100 43.20 4.23 -3.59
N SER A 101 43.59 5.50 -3.49
CA SER A 101 44.79 5.91 -2.76
C SER A 101 44.59 5.88 -1.25
N ASN A 102 43.33 6.07 -0.77
CA ASN A 102 43.00 6.23 0.65
C ASN A 102 41.95 5.21 1.11
N ASN A 103 41.85 4.07 0.46
CA ASN A 103 40.84 3.04 0.76
C ASN A 103 41.30 2.10 1.90
N THR A 104 41.81 2.64 2.98
CA THR A 104 42.47 1.84 4.02
C THR A 104 41.63 1.60 5.27
N SER A 105 40.48 2.24 5.42
CA SER A 105 39.67 2.07 6.61
C SER A 105 38.19 2.16 6.28
N GLY A 106 37.44 1.24 6.82
CA GLY A 106 36.03 1.10 6.58
C GLY A 106 35.23 2.36 6.70
N GLY A 107 34.53 2.68 5.64
CA GLY A 107 33.51 3.71 5.66
C GLY A 107 32.16 3.15 6.13
N ALA A 108 31.40 3.97 6.81
CA ALA A 108 29.99 3.72 7.07
C ALA A 108 29.15 4.69 6.23
N MET A 109 27.94 4.26 5.93
CA MET A 109 26.91 5.15 5.38
C MET A 109 25.90 5.43 6.47
N ARG A 110 25.60 6.70 6.67
CA ARG A 110 24.52 7.13 7.54
C ARG A 110 23.24 7.23 6.75
N ILE A 111 22.15 6.74 7.34
CA ILE A 111 20.80 6.97 6.81
C ILE A 111 20.25 8.21 7.47
N GLU A 112 19.89 9.21 6.68
CA GLU A 112 19.19 10.40 7.14
C GLU A 112 17.73 10.32 6.72
N ASN A 113 16.83 10.50 7.69
CA ASN A 113 15.40 10.38 7.52
C ASN A 113 14.77 11.76 7.31
N ALA A 114 13.96 11.90 6.26
CA ALA A 114 13.16 13.10 5.99
C ALA A 114 11.64 12.82 6.02
N MET A 115 11.23 11.63 6.43
CA MET A 115 9.81 11.29 6.60
C MET A 115 9.20 12.08 7.77
N VAL A 116 7.94 12.47 7.65
CA VAL A 116 7.23 13.23 8.70
C VAL A 116 6.75 12.27 9.79
N ASP A 117 7.36 12.36 10.97
CA ASP A 117 6.99 11.55 12.14
C ASP A 117 5.54 11.84 12.56
N SER A 118 4.74 10.80 12.74
CA SER A 118 3.35 10.90 13.20
C SER A 118 3.23 11.04 14.72
N GLY A 119 4.33 10.88 15.46
CA GLY A 119 4.33 10.74 16.92
C GLY A 119 3.80 9.40 17.41
N LYS A 120 3.43 8.47 16.52
CA LYS A 120 2.91 7.14 16.84
C LYS A 120 3.96 6.07 16.64
N ARG A 121 3.74 4.94 17.33
CA ARG A 121 4.55 3.73 17.20
C ARG A 121 3.66 2.49 17.13
N TYR A 122 4.14 1.48 16.43
CA TYR A 122 3.59 0.14 16.51
C TYR A 122 4.72 -0.81 16.93
N GLY A 123 4.60 -1.42 18.11
CA GLY A 123 5.74 -2.07 18.76
C GLY A 123 6.88 -1.08 18.97
N ASN A 124 8.04 -1.40 18.47
CA ASN A 124 9.24 -0.55 18.57
C ASN A 124 9.43 0.39 17.35
N HIS A 125 8.59 0.26 16.30
CA HIS A 125 8.78 0.98 15.05
C HIS A 125 8.01 2.30 15.06
N LYS A 126 8.68 3.36 14.61
CA LYS A 126 8.06 4.67 14.36
C LYS A 126 7.16 4.59 13.15
N LEU A 127 6.02 5.27 13.24
CA LEU A 127 5.08 5.43 12.15
C LEU A 127 5.18 6.84 11.57
N PHE A 128 5.19 6.92 10.25
CA PHE A 128 5.28 8.17 9.51
C PHE A 128 3.96 8.48 8.83
N ASN A 129 3.66 9.78 8.66
CA ASN A 129 2.41 10.23 8.07
C ASN A 129 2.36 9.97 6.57
N THR A 130 1.18 9.61 6.08
CA THR A 130 0.81 9.73 4.66
C THR A 130 -0.01 10.99 4.42
N SER A 131 -0.41 11.26 3.17
CA SER A 131 -1.39 12.31 2.85
C SER A 131 -2.80 11.99 3.35
N VAL A 132 -3.04 10.76 3.80
CA VAL A 132 -4.37 10.26 4.20
C VAL A 132 -4.46 10.24 5.73
N PRO A 133 -5.40 10.94 6.35
CA PRO A 133 -5.60 10.91 7.79
C PRO A 133 -5.82 9.49 8.31
N GLY A 134 -5.14 9.13 9.40
CA GLY A 134 -5.26 7.81 10.01
C GLY A 134 -4.54 6.68 9.27
N LEU A 135 -3.85 6.97 8.16
CA LEU A 135 -2.99 6.04 7.45
C LEU A 135 -1.53 6.43 7.63
N TYR A 136 -0.74 5.47 8.08
CA TYR A 136 0.69 5.63 8.40
C TYR A 136 1.51 4.59 7.66
N TYR A 137 2.82 4.79 7.63
CA TYR A 137 3.73 3.84 7.01
C TYR A 137 5.05 3.71 7.76
N THR A 138 5.77 2.63 7.50
CA THR A 138 7.18 2.43 7.83
C THR A 138 7.94 1.99 6.57
N ILE A 139 9.25 2.17 6.55
CA ILE A 139 10.13 1.65 5.50
C ILE A 139 11.15 0.71 6.15
N LEU A 140 11.10 -0.56 5.73
CA LEU A 140 12.03 -1.60 6.12
C LEU A 140 13.02 -1.87 4.99
N ILE A 141 14.31 -1.76 5.26
CA ILE A 141 15.39 -2.29 4.41
C ILE A 141 15.78 -3.65 4.98
N SER A 142 15.42 -4.72 4.28
CA SER A 142 15.71 -6.10 4.72
C SER A 142 17.05 -6.62 4.22
N ASN A 143 17.58 -6.05 3.14
CA ASN A 143 18.91 -6.34 2.62
C ASN A 143 19.44 -5.15 1.82
N MET A 144 20.75 -5.00 1.79
CA MET A 144 21.43 -3.96 1.03
C MET A 144 22.79 -4.46 0.55
N TRP A 145 23.13 -4.15 -0.70
CA TRP A 145 24.42 -4.49 -1.30
C TRP A 145 24.76 -3.52 -2.43
N SER A 146 25.97 -3.62 -2.95
CA SER A 146 26.37 -3.03 -4.22
C SER A 146 26.67 -4.12 -5.24
N ALA A 147 26.93 -3.75 -6.47
CA ALA A 147 27.32 -4.69 -7.53
C ALA A 147 28.53 -5.58 -7.15
N TYR A 148 29.32 -5.17 -6.17
CA TYR A 148 30.58 -5.82 -5.79
C TYR A 148 30.66 -6.24 -4.32
N GLY A 149 29.57 -6.17 -3.54
CA GLY A 149 29.62 -6.63 -2.16
C GLY A 149 28.35 -6.43 -1.36
N THR A 150 28.24 -7.15 -0.24
CA THR A 150 27.12 -7.09 0.69
C THR A 150 27.42 -6.12 1.83
N VAL A 151 26.38 -5.45 2.32
CA VAL A 151 26.46 -4.63 3.54
C VAL A 151 26.39 -5.52 4.76
N THR A 152 27.34 -5.38 5.68
CA THR A 152 27.51 -6.29 6.81
C THR A 152 26.54 -6.11 7.97
N ASN A 153 25.78 -5.00 8.02
CA ASN A 153 24.93 -4.67 9.18
C ASN A 153 23.42 -4.65 8.91
N VAL A 154 22.97 -5.08 7.75
CA VAL A 154 21.54 -5.30 7.52
C VAL A 154 21.27 -6.78 7.78
N SER A 155 21.16 -7.11 9.06
CA SER A 155 20.79 -8.45 9.51
C SER A 155 19.28 -8.54 9.72
N SER A 156 18.73 -9.77 9.61
CA SER A 156 17.34 -10.01 9.97
C SER A 156 17.07 -9.53 11.42
N PRO A 157 16.02 -8.74 11.67
CA PRO A 157 14.87 -8.43 10.78
C PRO A 157 15.07 -7.25 9.82
N GLY A 158 16.25 -6.67 9.67
CA GLY A 158 16.53 -5.51 8.83
C GLY A 158 16.52 -4.18 9.59
N ILE A 159 16.57 -3.07 8.84
CA ILE A 159 16.58 -1.70 9.37
C ILE A 159 15.25 -1.03 9.04
N TYR A 160 14.47 -0.68 10.07
CA TYR A 160 13.36 0.25 9.94
C TYR A 160 13.90 1.68 9.97
N ILE A 161 13.74 2.40 8.87
CA ILE A 161 14.29 3.75 8.70
C ILE A 161 13.63 4.70 9.67
N GLY A 162 14.44 5.44 10.42
CA GLY A 162 13.99 6.47 11.37
C GLY A 162 13.67 5.98 12.78
N ASP A 163 13.76 4.68 13.09
CA ASP A 163 13.54 4.16 14.45
C ASP A 163 14.55 4.70 15.45
N SER A 164 15.78 4.91 15.01
CA SER A 164 16.85 5.54 15.78
C SER A 164 17.20 6.91 15.20
N ALA A 165 17.68 7.82 16.03
CA ALA A 165 18.15 9.13 15.60
C ALA A 165 19.36 9.02 14.66
N GLU A 166 20.15 7.97 14.85
CA GLU A 166 21.31 7.67 14.02
C GLU A 166 21.26 6.21 13.61
N GLN A 167 21.28 5.98 12.30
CA GLN A 167 21.31 4.65 11.70
C GLN A 167 22.45 4.59 10.71
N TYR A 168 23.28 3.55 10.84
CA TYR A 168 24.46 3.35 10.03
C TYR A 168 24.47 1.94 9.47
N PHE A 169 25.13 1.78 8.33
CA PHE A 169 25.59 0.50 7.85
C PHE A 169 27.02 0.63 7.36
N SER A 170 27.77 -0.42 7.60
CA SER A 170 29.18 -0.48 7.20
C SER A 170 29.32 -1.24 5.89
N TRP A 171 30.02 -0.63 4.95
CA TRP A 171 30.44 -1.28 3.71
C TRP A 171 31.71 -2.07 3.86
N TYR A 172 32.33 -1.97 5.02
CA TYR A 172 33.65 -2.48 5.26
C TYR A 172 33.64 -3.66 6.23
N ASN A 173 34.00 -4.81 5.71
CA ASN A 173 34.56 -5.91 6.48
C ASN A 173 35.94 -6.20 5.92
N PRO A 174 37.05 -5.98 6.67
CA PRO A 174 38.41 -6.16 6.16
C PRO A 174 38.70 -7.58 5.66
N SER A 175 37.97 -8.57 6.15
CA SER A 175 38.13 -9.97 5.76
C SER A 175 37.27 -10.41 4.58
N GLU A 176 36.19 -9.65 4.25
CA GLU A 176 35.16 -10.13 3.33
C GLU A 176 34.73 -9.09 2.27
N SER A 177 35.20 -7.86 2.32
CA SER A 177 34.70 -6.80 1.46
C SER A 177 35.20 -6.91 0.01
N ILE A 178 34.33 -7.40 -0.84
CA ILE A 178 34.51 -7.37 -2.29
C ILE A 178 34.61 -5.91 -2.80
N LEU A 179 33.93 -4.95 -2.16
CA LEU A 179 34.07 -3.52 -2.48
C LEU A 179 35.47 -3.00 -2.29
N TYR A 180 36.11 -3.34 -1.18
CA TYR A 180 37.50 -3.01 -0.93
C TYR A 180 38.42 -3.63 -1.99
N GLN A 181 38.24 -4.90 -2.27
CA GLN A 181 39.02 -5.63 -3.31
C GLN A 181 38.79 -5.04 -4.70
N SER A 182 37.53 -4.72 -5.05
CA SER A 182 37.19 -4.12 -6.34
C SER A 182 37.81 -2.75 -6.53
N CYS A 183 37.81 -1.90 -5.49
CA CYS A 183 38.45 -0.61 -5.53
C CYS A 183 39.96 -0.69 -5.67
N ASN A 184 40.58 -1.63 -4.98
CA ASN A 184 42.04 -1.80 -5.02
C ASN A 184 42.53 -2.58 -6.24
N ASN A 185 41.76 -3.56 -6.70
CA ASN A 185 42.12 -4.45 -7.79
C ASN A 185 41.75 -3.93 -9.18
N ALA A 186 41.05 -2.80 -9.26
CA ALA A 186 40.74 -2.19 -10.54
C ALA A 186 42.03 -1.89 -11.30
N ASN A 187 42.21 -2.55 -12.42
CA ASN A 187 43.42 -2.43 -13.25
C ASN A 187 43.43 -1.13 -14.06
N THR A 188 43.35 0.00 -13.35
CA THR A 188 43.34 1.33 -13.93
C THR A 188 44.31 2.24 -13.18
N SER A 189 44.89 3.18 -13.86
CA SER A 189 45.72 4.26 -13.27
C SER A 189 44.88 5.34 -12.56
N SER A 190 43.58 5.20 -12.56
CA SER A 190 42.65 6.21 -12.02
C SER A 190 42.66 6.17 -10.51
N LYS A 191 42.70 7.36 -9.88
CA LYS A 191 42.63 7.54 -8.43
C LYS A 191 41.28 7.14 -7.87
N TYR A 192 40.22 7.40 -8.61
CA TYR A 192 38.83 7.15 -8.22
C TYR A 192 38.20 6.08 -9.11
N TRP A 193 37.26 5.35 -8.55
CA TRP A 193 36.58 4.26 -9.23
C TRP A 193 35.09 4.25 -8.88
N ALA A 194 34.23 4.12 -9.89
CA ALA A 194 32.82 3.92 -9.71
C ALA A 194 32.52 2.43 -9.46
N VAL A 195 32.00 2.09 -8.30
CA VAL A 195 31.70 0.70 -7.90
C VAL A 195 30.25 0.28 -8.14
N GLY A 196 29.44 1.13 -8.74
CA GLY A 196 28.05 0.84 -9.08
C GLY A 196 27.04 1.50 -8.16
N GLY A 197 25.77 1.10 -8.29
CA GLY A 197 24.68 1.58 -7.45
C GLY A 197 24.57 0.84 -6.12
N ILE A 198 23.65 1.32 -5.30
CA ILE A 198 23.20 0.63 -4.10
C ILE A 198 21.95 -0.18 -4.47
N TYR A 199 22.03 -1.47 -4.26
CA TYR A 199 20.89 -2.37 -4.34
C TYR A 199 20.27 -2.54 -2.97
N GLN A 200 18.94 -2.56 -2.91
CA GLN A 200 18.24 -2.78 -1.66
C GLN A 200 16.95 -3.58 -1.87
N ASN A 201 16.67 -4.48 -0.92
CA ASN A 201 15.35 -5.04 -0.75
C ASN A 201 14.59 -4.17 0.25
N LEU A 202 13.49 -3.60 -0.18
CA LEU A 202 12.76 -2.61 0.58
C LEU A 202 11.29 -2.97 0.65
N THR A 203 10.70 -2.73 1.81
CA THR A 203 9.27 -2.91 2.03
C THR A 203 8.70 -1.65 2.69
N ILE A 204 7.62 -1.12 2.12
CA ILE A 204 6.78 -0.12 2.77
C ILE A 204 5.60 -0.85 3.39
N GLU A 205 5.44 -0.77 4.70
CA GLU A 205 4.35 -1.37 5.44
C GLU A 205 3.37 -0.28 5.88
N PHE A 206 2.06 -0.55 5.75
CA PHE A 206 1.02 0.42 6.10
C PHE A 206 0.30 0.04 7.39
N TYR A 207 -0.06 1.08 8.15
CA TYR A 207 -0.78 0.99 9.41
C TYR A 207 -1.94 1.97 9.41
N THR A 208 -3.04 1.58 10.06
CA THR A 208 -4.22 2.46 10.21
C THR A 208 -4.63 2.58 11.66
N ASP A 209 -5.29 3.68 12.00
CA ASP A 209 -5.98 3.88 13.27
C ASP A 209 -7.44 4.26 13.08
N THR A 210 -8.15 4.54 14.18
CA THR A 210 -9.59 4.86 14.18
C THR A 210 -9.96 6.12 13.39
N ASN A 211 -8.99 6.98 13.04
CA ASN A 211 -9.21 8.17 12.22
C ASN A 211 -9.23 7.85 10.73
N PHE A 212 -8.81 6.65 10.35
CA PHE A 212 -8.83 6.24 8.95
C PHE A 212 -10.27 6.05 8.47
N ASP A 213 -10.62 6.69 7.36
CA ASP A 213 -11.91 6.53 6.71
C ASP A 213 -11.74 5.80 5.37
N PRO A 214 -12.09 4.51 5.29
CA PRO A 214 -11.99 3.76 4.05
C PRO A 214 -13.05 4.15 3.01
N THR A 215 -14.07 4.95 3.37
CA THR A 215 -15.14 5.34 2.44
C THR A 215 -14.71 6.40 1.43
N VAL A 216 -13.57 7.03 1.65
CA VAL A 216 -13.04 8.08 0.79
C VAL A 216 -11.96 7.50 -0.12
N THR A 217 -12.25 7.41 -1.43
CA THR A 217 -11.24 7.05 -2.42
C THR A 217 -10.31 8.24 -2.63
N GLN A 218 -9.01 8.03 -2.34
CA GLN A 218 -8.02 9.09 -2.46
C GLN A 218 -6.65 8.54 -2.86
N GLN A 219 -5.85 9.41 -3.44
CA GLN A 219 -4.46 9.11 -3.78
C GLN A 219 -3.59 9.14 -2.53
N VAL A 220 -2.67 8.20 -2.43
CA VAL A 220 -1.71 8.11 -1.32
C VAL A 220 -0.40 8.76 -1.72
N SER A 221 0.12 9.61 -0.85
CA SER A 221 1.52 10.02 -0.88
C SER A 221 2.16 9.87 0.49
N LEU A 222 3.46 9.59 0.50
CA LEU A 222 4.24 9.48 1.72
C LEU A 222 4.69 10.87 2.14
N SER A 223 4.33 11.29 3.36
CA SER A 223 4.66 12.66 3.83
C SER A 223 6.13 12.78 4.17
N ARG A 224 6.74 13.87 3.70
CA ARG A 224 8.16 14.18 3.86
C ARG A 224 8.40 15.67 4.07
N SER A 225 9.44 16.00 4.82
CA SER A 225 9.87 17.37 5.10
C SER A 225 10.78 17.96 4.02
N SER A 226 11.20 17.15 3.05
CA SER A 226 12.08 17.49 1.94
C SER A 226 11.54 16.90 0.63
N ASN A 227 12.31 16.98 -0.45
CA ASN A 227 11.96 16.35 -1.72
C ASN A 227 12.41 14.87 -1.83
N TYR A 228 12.65 14.21 -0.69
CA TYR A 228 13.04 12.82 -0.57
C TYR A 228 12.51 12.24 0.75
N LEU A 229 12.47 10.91 0.88
CA LEU A 229 12.05 10.22 2.10
C LEU A 229 13.22 9.91 3.01
N TYR A 230 14.32 9.46 2.46
CA TYR A 230 15.55 9.21 3.19
C TYR A 230 16.77 9.38 2.26
N SER A 231 17.94 9.50 2.85
CA SER A 231 19.18 9.61 2.10
C SER A 231 20.30 8.81 2.72
N PHE A 232 21.26 8.45 1.89
CA PHE A 232 22.52 7.87 2.29
C PHE A 232 23.60 8.93 2.20
N LYS A 233 24.41 9.05 3.25
CA LYS A 233 25.55 9.95 3.32
C LYS A 233 26.76 9.20 3.87
N ALA A 234 27.92 9.42 3.27
CA ALA A 234 29.16 8.88 3.82
C ALA A 234 29.42 9.38 5.24
N TYR A 235 29.83 8.50 6.15
CA TYR A 235 30.05 8.80 7.54
C TYR A 235 31.21 7.96 8.12
N GLY A 236 31.99 8.55 9.04
CA GLY A 236 33.01 7.84 9.80
C GLY A 236 34.33 8.58 9.92
N ALA A 237 35.19 8.14 10.86
CA ALA A 237 36.54 8.67 11.03
C ALA A 237 37.37 8.29 9.78
N GLY A 238 38.05 9.27 9.20
CA GLY A 238 38.90 9.10 8.02
C GLY A 238 38.18 9.28 6.68
N ILE A 239 36.85 9.47 6.67
CA ILE A 239 36.17 9.98 5.48
C ILE A 239 36.45 11.47 5.43
N GLY A 240 37.28 11.89 4.50
CA GLY A 240 37.45 13.29 4.16
C GLY A 240 36.10 13.80 3.64
N ILE A 241 35.30 14.37 4.54
CA ILE A 241 34.15 15.15 4.15
C ILE A 241 34.71 16.47 3.69
N ASN A 242 35.24 16.48 2.50
CA ASN A 242 35.52 17.74 1.86
C ASN A 242 34.22 18.27 1.26
N GLU A 243 34.30 19.39 0.61
CA GLU A 243 33.23 20.21 0.05
C GLU A 243 32.26 19.43 -0.88
N HIS A 244 32.51 18.15 -1.13
CA HIS A 244 31.78 17.27 -2.03
C HIS A 244 31.17 16.06 -1.31
N SER A 245 30.71 16.23 -0.06
CA SER A 245 29.94 15.16 0.59
C SER A 245 28.54 15.12 0.03
N TYR A 246 28.25 14.13 -0.79
CA TYR A 246 27.00 14.03 -1.52
C TYR A 246 26.03 13.09 -0.88
N PHE A 247 24.75 13.46 -1.01
CA PHE A 247 23.65 12.65 -0.56
C PHE A 247 23.08 11.86 -1.73
N LEU A 248 22.96 10.57 -1.55
CA LEU A 248 22.08 9.75 -2.37
C LEU A 248 20.69 9.76 -1.73
N ARG A 249 19.80 10.56 -2.26
CA ARG A 249 18.43 10.72 -1.80
C ARG A 249 17.52 9.72 -2.48
N VAL A 250 16.59 9.15 -1.72
CA VAL A 250 15.61 8.18 -2.22
C VAL A 250 14.21 8.70 -1.96
N ASP A 251 13.41 8.66 -3.00
CA ASP A 251 11.99 9.00 -2.96
C ASP A 251 11.15 7.94 -3.67
N PHE A 252 9.85 7.91 -3.35
CA PHE A 252 8.89 7.01 -3.98
C PHE A 252 7.71 7.80 -4.52
N ASP A 253 7.41 7.57 -5.78
CA ASP A 253 6.22 8.09 -6.45
C ASP A 253 5.11 7.03 -6.37
N LEU A 254 4.12 7.29 -5.53
CA LEU A 254 2.94 6.45 -5.34
C LEU A 254 1.69 7.03 -6.03
N LEU A 255 1.84 7.93 -6.99
CA LEU A 255 0.71 8.60 -7.64
C LEU A 255 -0.25 7.65 -8.35
N ASN A 256 0.22 6.44 -8.69
CA ASN A 256 -0.62 5.40 -9.29
C ASN A 256 -1.36 4.54 -8.26
N ILE A 257 -1.22 4.84 -6.96
CA ILE A 257 -1.88 4.09 -5.91
C ILE A 257 -3.06 4.90 -5.37
N LYS A 258 -4.25 4.29 -5.38
CA LYS A 258 -5.47 4.84 -4.79
C LYS A 258 -5.96 3.93 -3.68
N LEU A 259 -6.55 4.53 -2.67
CA LEU A 259 -7.30 3.79 -1.66
C LEU A 259 -8.72 3.53 -2.14
N SER A 260 -9.21 2.35 -1.91
CA SER A 260 -10.58 1.94 -2.23
C SER A 260 -11.20 1.20 -1.06
N ASN A 261 -12.54 1.21 -1.02
CA ASN A 261 -13.28 0.39 -0.07
C ASN A 261 -13.29 -1.08 -0.48
N PRO A 262 -13.37 -2.01 0.48
CA PRO A 262 -13.82 -3.36 0.20
C PRO A 262 -15.16 -3.29 -0.53
N THR A 263 -15.27 -3.95 -1.67
CA THR A 263 -16.51 -3.90 -2.46
C THR A 263 -16.65 -5.11 -3.37
N CYS A 264 -17.90 -5.42 -3.74
CA CYS A 264 -18.22 -6.26 -4.88
C CYS A 264 -18.77 -5.37 -6.00
N PHE A 265 -18.30 -5.55 -7.22
CA PHE A 265 -18.66 -4.64 -8.33
C PHE A 265 -20.07 -4.83 -8.82
N THR A 266 -20.59 -6.06 -8.78
CA THR A 266 -21.96 -6.38 -9.22
C THR A 266 -22.60 -7.40 -8.31
N ALA A 267 -23.94 -7.41 -8.32
CA ALA A 267 -24.75 -8.44 -7.68
C ALA A 267 -25.80 -8.94 -8.68
N MET A 268 -25.93 -10.25 -8.79
CA MET A 268 -26.89 -10.89 -9.68
C MET A 268 -27.70 -11.95 -8.95
N LEU A 269 -28.99 -12.08 -9.28
CA LEU A 269 -29.76 -13.24 -8.85
C LEU A 269 -29.35 -14.47 -9.63
N SER A 270 -29.25 -15.61 -8.96
CA SER A 270 -28.98 -16.91 -9.56
C SER A 270 -29.78 -18.02 -8.85
N GLY A 271 -29.97 -19.13 -9.55
CA GLY A 271 -30.73 -20.28 -9.07
C GLY A 271 -31.63 -20.88 -10.16
N THR A 272 -32.09 -22.10 -9.95
CA THR A 272 -32.90 -22.84 -10.95
C THR A 272 -34.27 -22.18 -11.22
N SER A 273 -34.81 -21.47 -10.26
CA SER A 273 -36.08 -20.74 -10.37
C SER A 273 -35.91 -19.26 -10.69
N VAL A 274 -34.71 -18.83 -11.07
CA VAL A 274 -34.38 -17.41 -11.34
C VAL A 274 -34.38 -17.14 -12.85
N THR A 275 -34.99 -16.02 -13.23
CA THR A 275 -34.93 -15.49 -14.60
C THR A 275 -34.69 -13.97 -14.50
N GLY A 276 -33.50 -13.51 -14.88
CA GLY A 276 -33.10 -12.12 -14.70
C GLY A 276 -33.11 -11.70 -13.23
N SER A 277 -33.92 -10.73 -12.88
CA SER A 277 -34.13 -10.26 -11.49
C SER A 277 -35.37 -10.83 -10.81
N THR A 278 -35.92 -11.94 -11.30
CA THR A 278 -37.18 -12.53 -10.83
C THR A 278 -36.97 -13.96 -10.33
N VAL A 279 -37.45 -14.24 -9.12
CA VAL A 279 -37.58 -15.59 -8.55
C VAL A 279 -39.00 -16.09 -8.86
N LYS A 280 -39.11 -17.15 -9.63
CA LYS A 280 -40.39 -17.79 -9.99
C LYS A 280 -40.81 -18.71 -8.86
N MET A 281 -41.93 -18.36 -8.20
CA MET A 281 -42.45 -19.14 -7.07
C MET A 281 -43.18 -20.42 -7.48
N GLY A 282 -43.74 -20.45 -8.69
CA GLY A 282 -44.60 -21.53 -9.13
C GLY A 282 -46.08 -21.27 -8.78
N GLU A 283 -46.93 -22.31 -8.93
CA GLU A 283 -48.36 -22.28 -8.65
C GLU A 283 -48.67 -23.13 -7.44
N TYR A 284 -49.52 -22.60 -6.55
CA TYR A 284 -49.89 -23.25 -5.29
C TYR A 284 -51.39 -23.17 -5.06
N SER A 285 -51.99 -24.26 -4.62
CA SER A 285 -53.36 -24.26 -4.08
C SER A 285 -53.38 -23.61 -2.69
N GLU A 286 -54.57 -23.15 -2.28
CA GLU A 286 -54.79 -22.63 -0.92
C GLU A 286 -54.32 -23.64 0.15
N ALA A 287 -54.64 -24.93 -0.02
CA ALA A 287 -54.25 -25.99 0.91
C ALA A 287 -52.72 -26.12 1.03
N GLN A 288 -51.99 -26.01 -0.07
CA GLN A 288 -50.53 -26.06 -0.06
C GLN A 288 -49.94 -24.85 0.69
N ILE A 289 -50.51 -23.67 0.50
CA ILE A 289 -50.05 -22.46 1.20
C ILE A 289 -50.29 -22.58 2.70
N ARG A 290 -51.47 -23.05 3.11
CA ARG A 290 -51.85 -23.25 4.53
C ARG A 290 -51.02 -24.33 5.22
N ASN A 291 -50.70 -25.40 4.52
CA ASN A 291 -49.92 -26.53 5.04
C ASN A 291 -48.37 -26.33 4.94
N GLY A 292 -47.95 -25.21 4.39
CA GLY A 292 -46.54 -24.88 4.16
C GLY A 292 -46.13 -25.14 2.71
N ALA A 293 -46.06 -24.08 1.91
CA ALA A 293 -45.53 -24.11 0.54
C ALA A 293 -44.06 -24.51 0.58
N THR A 294 -43.62 -25.22 -0.45
CA THR A 294 -42.19 -25.59 -0.59
C THR A 294 -41.36 -24.31 -0.76
N PRO A 295 -40.31 -24.13 0.02
CA PRO A 295 -39.39 -23.03 -0.18
C PRO A 295 -38.70 -23.09 -1.55
N VAL A 296 -38.56 -21.96 -2.21
CA VAL A 296 -37.85 -21.80 -3.48
C VAL A 296 -36.48 -21.17 -3.21
N PRO A 297 -35.37 -21.92 -3.38
CA PRO A 297 -34.05 -21.40 -3.14
C PRO A 297 -33.61 -20.45 -4.27
N PHE A 298 -32.84 -19.45 -3.92
CA PHE A 298 -32.15 -18.56 -4.84
C PHE A 298 -30.90 -17.94 -4.16
N ASP A 299 -29.97 -17.48 -4.98
CA ASP A 299 -28.76 -16.84 -4.51
C ASP A 299 -28.68 -15.40 -5.00
N ILE A 300 -28.01 -14.56 -4.19
CA ILE A 300 -27.47 -13.29 -4.66
C ILE A 300 -25.97 -13.53 -4.87
N SER A 301 -25.58 -13.68 -6.13
CA SER A 301 -24.18 -13.86 -6.51
C SER A 301 -23.51 -12.49 -6.55
N LEU A 302 -22.67 -12.22 -5.57
CA LEU A 302 -21.78 -11.05 -5.53
C LEU A 302 -20.55 -11.36 -6.41
N GLN A 303 -20.24 -10.47 -7.34
CA GLN A 303 -19.16 -10.70 -8.31
C GLN A 303 -18.05 -9.68 -8.16
N ASN A 304 -16.84 -10.12 -8.47
CA ASN A 304 -15.63 -9.31 -8.38
C ASN A 304 -15.48 -8.67 -7.00
N CYS A 305 -15.65 -9.47 -5.95
CA CYS A 305 -15.49 -9.02 -4.57
C CYS A 305 -14.00 -8.91 -4.26
N VAL A 306 -13.54 -7.68 -3.99
CA VAL A 306 -12.14 -7.39 -3.65
C VAL A 306 -12.06 -7.09 -2.17
N ARG A 307 -11.34 -7.93 -1.44
CA ARG A 307 -11.06 -7.82 0.02
C ARG A 307 -12.29 -7.66 0.90
N VAL A 308 -13.43 -8.15 0.44
CA VAL A 308 -14.66 -8.19 1.22
C VAL A 308 -14.58 -9.37 2.19
N THR A 309 -14.52 -9.08 3.49
CA THR A 309 -14.54 -10.12 4.53
C THR A 309 -15.94 -10.33 5.07
N ASN A 310 -16.55 -9.26 5.56
CA ASN A 310 -17.87 -9.31 6.17
C ASN A 310 -18.92 -8.74 5.20
N ILE A 311 -20.07 -9.36 5.20
CA ILE A 311 -21.22 -8.95 4.40
C ILE A 311 -22.41 -8.82 5.32
N GLU A 312 -23.13 -7.71 5.23
CA GLU A 312 -24.42 -7.51 5.88
C GLU A 312 -25.49 -7.26 4.83
N THR A 313 -26.60 -7.97 4.94
CA THR A 313 -27.72 -7.86 4.00
C THR A 313 -29.00 -7.54 4.74
N LYS A 314 -29.72 -6.53 4.27
CA LYS A 314 -31.04 -6.11 4.74
C LYS A 314 -32.06 -6.18 3.60
N LEU A 315 -33.32 -6.34 3.95
CA LEU A 315 -34.43 -6.38 3.00
C LEU A 315 -35.27 -5.12 3.09
N VAL A 316 -35.53 -4.49 1.96
CA VAL A 316 -36.40 -3.31 1.86
C VAL A 316 -37.49 -3.58 0.84
N SER A 317 -38.75 -3.23 1.18
CA SER A 317 -39.89 -3.34 0.26
C SER A 317 -40.89 -2.20 0.47
N THR A 318 -41.49 -1.74 -0.61
CA THR A 318 -42.57 -0.76 -0.59
C THR A 318 -43.91 -1.36 -0.21
N LYS A 319 -44.06 -2.69 -0.33
CA LYS A 319 -45.30 -3.40 -0.03
C LYS A 319 -44.98 -4.61 0.85
N VAL A 320 -45.54 -4.63 2.04
CA VAL A 320 -45.48 -5.74 3.01
C VAL A 320 -46.85 -6.35 3.24
N GLY A 321 -46.90 -7.49 3.87
CA GLY A 321 -48.13 -8.12 4.26
C GLY A 321 -49.00 -7.21 5.15
N THR A 322 -50.28 -7.36 5.09
CA THR A 322 -51.23 -6.52 5.80
C THR A 322 -51.29 -6.86 7.29
N GLU A 323 -51.46 -8.13 7.62
CA GLU A 323 -51.45 -8.64 9.00
C GLU A 323 -50.04 -9.11 9.41
N ASN A 324 -49.33 -9.80 8.52
CA ASN A 324 -48.00 -10.27 8.78
C ASN A 324 -46.96 -9.42 8.02
N ARG A 325 -46.42 -8.42 8.68
CA ARG A 325 -45.40 -7.51 8.11
C ARG A 325 -44.05 -8.12 7.84
N GLN A 326 -43.81 -9.37 8.22
CA GLN A 326 -42.61 -10.10 7.85
C GLN A 326 -42.63 -10.60 6.39
N LEU A 327 -43.81 -10.55 5.75
CA LEU A 327 -44.02 -10.97 4.39
C LEU A 327 -43.89 -9.80 3.40
N LEU A 328 -43.40 -10.08 2.21
CA LEU A 328 -43.52 -9.21 1.05
C LEU A 328 -44.98 -9.30 0.54
N GLY A 329 -45.63 -8.17 0.42
CA GLY A 329 -47.06 -8.12 -0.02
C GLY A 329 -47.21 -8.12 -1.54
N ASN A 330 -48.40 -8.51 -2.01
CA ASN A 330 -48.71 -8.48 -3.46
C ASN A 330 -48.77 -7.04 -3.97
N THR A 331 -47.96 -6.72 -4.98
CA THR A 331 -47.94 -5.39 -5.63
C THR A 331 -48.99 -5.23 -6.70
N LEU A 332 -49.58 -6.37 -7.17
CA LEU A 332 -50.66 -6.32 -8.12
C LEU A 332 -51.95 -5.86 -7.42
N THR A 333 -52.80 -5.19 -8.18
CA THR A 333 -54.11 -4.69 -7.74
C THR A 333 -55.18 -5.08 -8.76
N GLY A 334 -56.44 -5.15 -8.32
CA GLY A 334 -57.58 -5.48 -9.19
C GLY A 334 -58.10 -6.91 -9.01
N ASN A 335 -59.11 -7.31 -9.81
CA ASN A 335 -59.86 -8.54 -9.63
C ASN A 335 -59.10 -9.83 -9.90
N GLY A 336 -57.92 -9.76 -10.54
CA GLY A 336 -57.07 -10.91 -10.82
C GLY A 336 -55.90 -11.06 -9.85
N ALA A 337 -55.75 -10.19 -8.87
CA ALA A 337 -54.66 -10.24 -7.90
C ALA A 337 -54.97 -11.17 -6.74
N ALA A 338 -54.09 -12.06 -6.38
CA ALA A 338 -54.22 -12.92 -5.21
C ALA A 338 -54.23 -12.07 -3.93
N LYS A 339 -55.11 -12.46 -2.97
CA LYS A 339 -55.21 -11.84 -1.65
C LYS A 339 -54.89 -12.82 -0.53
N GLY A 340 -54.62 -12.29 0.65
CA GLY A 340 -54.35 -13.10 1.85
C GLY A 340 -53.06 -13.91 1.79
N VAL A 341 -52.15 -13.56 0.88
CA VAL A 341 -50.85 -14.24 0.71
C VAL A 341 -49.69 -13.24 0.64
N GLY A 342 -48.52 -13.66 1.04
CA GLY A 342 -47.25 -12.93 0.93
C GLY A 342 -46.09 -13.87 0.84
N VAL A 343 -44.92 -13.34 0.53
CA VAL A 343 -43.65 -14.12 0.44
C VAL A 343 -42.78 -13.83 1.65
N LEU A 344 -42.41 -14.89 2.35
CA LEU A 344 -41.39 -14.87 3.38
C LEU A 344 -40.01 -15.02 2.71
N ILE A 345 -39.04 -14.18 3.08
CA ILE A 345 -37.66 -14.31 2.69
C ILE A 345 -36.83 -14.74 3.88
N GLU A 346 -36.03 -15.79 3.69
CA GLU A 346 -35.15 -16.31 4.73
C GLU A 346 -33.70 -16.42 4.19
N GLY A 347 -32.74 -15.96 4.98
CA GLY A 347 -31.33 -16.22 4.76
C GLY A 347 -30.95 -17.59 5.31
N LEU A 348 -30.31 -18.43 4.51
CA LEU A 348 -29.90 -19.76 4.91
C LEU A 348 -28.77 -19.69 5.95
N ALA A 349 -28.64 -20.75 6.76
CA ALA A 349 -27.59 -20.82 7.76
C ALA A 349 -26.20 -20.82 7.13
N ASN A 350 -25.28 -20.03 7.71
CA ASN A 350 -23.87 -19.97 7.34
C ASN A 350 -23.00 -19.87 8.62
N SER A 351 -21.70 -19.57 8.47
CA SER A 351 -20.78 -19.44 9.61
C SER A 351 -21.06 -18.26 10.56
N LYS A 352 -21.84 -17.25 10.11
CA LYS A 352 -22.12 -16.00 10.83
C LYS A 352 -23.57 -15.83 11.24
N SER A 353 -24.49 -16.49 10.54
CA SER A 353 -25.92 -16.42 10.79
C SER A 353 -26.54 -17.82 10.83
N ALA A 354 -27.41 -18.09 11.80
CA ALA A 354 -28.36 -19.19 11.68
C ALA A 354 -29.40 -18.89 10.60
N LEU A 355 -30.22 -19.86 10.22
CA LEU A 355 -31.40 -19.64 9.39
C LEU A 355 -32.25 -18.54 10.02
N MET A 356 -32.50 -17.46 9.29
CA MET A 356 -33.22 -16.30 9.81
C MET A 356 -34.17 -15.68 8.79
N ILE A 357 -35.28 -15.15 9.30
CA ILE A 357 -36.22 -14.38 8.51
C ILE A 357 -35.63 -12.97 8.27
N LEU A 358 -35.57 -12.53 7.02
CA LEU A 358 -35.29 -11.15 6.66
C LEU A 358 -36.62 -10.36 6.69
N LYS A 359 -36.80 -9.59 7.75
CA LYS A 359 -38.00 -8.75 7.92
C LYS A 359 -37.85 -7.49 7.05
N PRO A 360 -38.79 -7.24 6.11
CA PRO A 360 -38.71 -6.05 5.27
C PRO A 360 -38.77 -4.78 6.11
N ASN A 361 -37.94 -3.79 5.80
CA ASN A 361 -37.86 -2.47 6.42
C ASN A 361 -37.50 -2.48 7.93
N ASP A 362 -37.00 -3.59 8.46
CA ASP A 362 -36.50 -3.68 9.83
C ASP A 362 -34.97 -3.54 9.83
N SER A 363 -34.47 -2.41 10.32
CA SER A 363 -33.04 -2.10 10.38
C SER A 363 -32.25 -3.07 11.26
N THR A 364 -32.90 -3.78 12.17
CA THR A 364 -32.31 -4.77 13.07
C THR A 364 -32.26 -6.17 12.46
N SER A 365 -33.03 -6.42 11.41
CA SER A 365 -33.04 -7.71 10.68
C SER A 365 -31.91 -7.75 9.67
N VAL A 366 -30.72 -8.14 10.14
CA VAL A 366 -29.48 -8.14 9.36
C VAL A 366 -28.96 -9.56 9.19
N TYR A 367 -28.97 -10.07 7.97
CA TYR A 367 -28.30 -11.32 7.62
C TYR A 367 -26.80 -11.05 7.42
N LYS A 368 -25.98 -11.82 8.13
CA LYS A 368 -24.53 -11.68 8.11
C LYS A 368 -23.87 -12.88 7.46
N ASP A 369 -22.84 -12.63 6.68
CA ASP A 369 -22.03 -13.67 6.06
C ASP A 369 -20.56 -13.25 6.01
N ASN A 370 -19.68 -14.17 5.63
CA ASN A 370 -18.24 -13.96 5.55
C ASN A 370 -17.66 -14.71 4.35
N THR A 371 -16.95 -14.00 3.50
CA THR A 371 -16.38 -14.58 2.27
C THR A 371 -15.20 -15.51 2.53
N GLY A 372 -14.61 -15.47 3.73
CA GLY A 372 -13.33 -16.13 4.02
C GLY A 372 -12.11 -15.41 3.43
N GLN A 373 -12.28 -14.29 2.72
CA GLN A 373 -11.16 -13.47 2.34
C GLN A 373 -10.49 -12.91 3.59
N THR A 374 -9.17 -13.04 3.68
CA THR A 374 -8.42 -12.51 4.82
C THR A 374 -8.06 -11.05 4.57
N GLN A 375 -8.10 -10.26 5.63
CA GLN A 375 -7.59 -8.88 5.59
C GLN A 375 -6.06 -8.84 5.48
N ASN A 376 -5.40 -9.90 5.94
CA ASN A 376 -3.96 -10.01 6.02
C ASN A 376 -3.48 -10.90 4.88
N ASN A 377 -2.90 -10.27 3.88
CA ASN A 377 -2.08 -10.98 2.92
C ASN A 377 -0.62 -10.70 3.26
N ASP A 378 0.04 -11.68 3.87
CA ASP A 378 1.49 -11.66 4.14
C ASP A 378 2.32 -11.94 2.88
N SER A 379 1.70 -12.02 1.71
CA SER A 379 2.45 -12.24 0.49
C SER A 379 3.11 -10.95 0.01
N ASP A 380 4.31 -11.09 -0.49
CA ASP A 380 5.23 -10.06 -0.98
C ASP A 380 4.72 -9.28 -2.20
N ALA A 381 3.46 -9.41 -2.55
CA ALA A 381 2.87 -8.73 -3.67
C ALA A 381 2.03 -7.55 -3.20
N ILE A 382 2.19 -6.44 -3.84
CA ILE A 382 1.09 -5.53 -4.06
C ILE A 382 0.04 -6.37 -4.77
N TYR A 383 -1.15 -6.32 -4.24
CA TYR A 383 -2.29 -6.88 -4.94
C TYR A 383 -2.77 -5.84 -5.95
N PRO A 384 -2.25 -5.87 -7.18
CA PRO A 384 -2.98 -5.32 -8.28
C PRO A 384 -4.22 -6.19 -8.36
N GLU A 385 -5.41 -5.56 -8.23
CA GLU A 385 -6.61 -6.20 -8.72
C GLU A 385 -6.58 -7.71 -8.47
N ASP A 386 -6.64 -8.10 -7.19
CA ASP A 386 -6.91 -9.50 -6.87
C ASP A 386 -8.10 -9.87 -7.71
N ASP A 387 -7.99 -10.96 -8.42
CA ASP A 387 -9.08 -11.54 -9.18
C ASP A 387 -10.28 -11.59 -8.24
N GLY A 388 -11.21 -10.67 -8.48
CA GLY A 388 -12.34 -10.50 -7.59
C GLY A 388 -13.07 -11.82 -7.49
N ILE A 389 -13.26 -12.35 -6.30
CA ILE A 389 -13.99 -13.59 -6.10
C ILE A 389 -15.48 -13.40 -6.38
N THR A 390 -16.14 -14.46 -6.82
CA THR A 390 -17.59 -14.54 -6.83
C THR A 390 -18.05 -15.21 -5.54
N TYR A 391 -18.96 -14.56 -4.81
CA TYR A 391 -19.45 -15.08 -3.54
C TYR A 391 -20.98 -15.13 -3.53
N PRO A 392 -21.62 -16.31 -3.41
CA PRO A 392 -23.07 -16.45 -3.33
C PRO A 392 -23.58 -16.25 -1.92
N LEU A 393 -24.58 -15.41 -1.75
CA LEU A 393 -25.41 -15.31 -0.55
C LEU A 393 -26.66 -16.16 -0.75
N HIS A 394 -26.91 -17.11 0.14
CA HIS A 394 -27.96 -18.12 -0.03
C HIS A 394 -29.25 -17.73 0.70
N PHE A 395 -30.32 -17.70 -0.06
CA PHE A 395 -31.66 -17.36 0.41
C PHE A 395 -32.70 -18.38 -0.05
N GLN A 396 -33.86 -18.31 0.60
CA GLN A 396 -35.07 -18.98 0.12
C GLN A 396 -36.29 -18.09 0.26
N SER A 397 -37.24 -18.28 -0.61
CA SER A 397 -38.53 -17.60 -0.61
C SER A 397 -39.66 -18.60 -0.42
N THR A 398 -40.62 -18.30 0.46
CA THR A 398 -41.73 -19.20 0.76
C THR A 398 -43.03 -18.44 0.70
N LEU A 399 -44.02 -18.94 -0.07
CA LEU A 399 -45.37 -18.35 -0.10
C LEU A 399 -46.10 -18.72 1.21
N LYS A 400 -46.63 -17.76 1.91
CA LYS A 400 -47.32 -17.90 3.21
C LYS A 400 -48.65 -17.17 3.22
N GLN A 401 -49.60 -17.63 4.04
CA GLN A 401 -50.81 -16.87 4.35
C GLN A 401 -50.46 -15.61 5.12
N ASP A 402 -51.07 -14.49 4.77
CA ASP A 402 -50.90 -13.20 5.44
C ASP A 402 -51.82 -13.13 6.68
N GLY A 403 -51.27 -13.60 7.81
CA GLY A 403 -52.02 -13.68 9.05
C GLY A 403 -53.26 -14.58 8.95
N ASN A 404 -54.42 -14.05 9.26
CA ASN A 404 -55.68 -14.75 9.17
C ASN A 404 -56.53 -14.34 7.95
N ILE A 405 -55.99 -13.53 7.05
CA ILE A 405 -56.69 -13.08 5.84
C ILE A 405 -57.02 -14.30 4.94
N ALA A 406 -58.28 -14.41 4.52
CA ALA A 406 -58.69 -15.48 3.60
C ALA A 406 -57.85 -15.43 2.32
N ILE A 407 -57.41 -16.60 1.85
CA ILE A 407 -56.67 -16.72 0.60
C ILE A 407 -57.65 -16.66 -0.56
N GLU A 408 -57.48 -15.69 -1.45
CA GLU A 408 -58.22 -15.59 -2.70
C GLU A 408 -57.27 -15.89 -3.87
N PRO A 409 -57.65 -16.75 -4.82
CA PRO A 409 -56.82 -17.10 -5.95
C PRO A 409 -56.56 -15.89 -6.86
N GLY A 410 -55.41 -15.89 -7.53
CA GLY A 410 -55.05 -14.83 -8.45
C GLY A 410 -53.53 -14.77 -8.68
N GLU A 411 -53.07 -13.78 -9.41
CA GLU A 411 -51.68 -13.53 -9.66
C GLU A 411 -50.99 -12.85 -8.48
N PHE A 412 -49.77 -13.27 -8.20
CA PHE A 412 -48.97 -12.70 -7.13
C PHE A 412 -47.65 -12.16 -7.67
N LYS A 413 -47.30 -10.93 -7.31
CA LYS A 413 -46.00 -10.32 -7.58
C LYS A 413 -45.57 -9.49 -6.36
N ALA A 414 -44.40 -9.78 -5.82
CA ALA A 414 -43.79 -8.96 -4.80
C ALA A 414 -42.48 -8.37 -5.31
N THR A 415 -42.11 -7.21 -4.78
CA THR A 415 -40.86 -6.54 -5.14
C THR A 415 -40.14 -6.14 -3.88
N SER A 416 -38.82 -6.40 -3.86
CA SER A 416 -37.95 -6.02 -2.77
C SER A 416 -36.55 -5.64 -3.26
N THR A 417 -35.84 -4.92 -2.44
CA THR A 417 -34.41 -4.58 -2.65
C THR A 417 -33.61 -5.18 -1.53
N PHE A 418 -32.57 -5.95 -1.89
CA PHE A 418 -31.56 -6.38 -0.94
C PHE A 418 -30.48 -5.29 -0.88
N GLN A 419 -30.31 -4.72 0.31
CA GLN A 419 -29.24 -3.76 0.59
C GLN A 419 -28.05 -4.54 1.15
N VAL A 420 -26.98 -4.63 0.37
CA VAL A 420 -25.75 -5.31 0.75
C VAL A 420 -24.71 -4.26 1.14
N THR A 421 -24.06 -4.45 2.29
CA THR A 421 -22.99 -3.59 2.79
C THR A 421 -21.81 -4.43 3.22
N TYR A 422 -20.62 -3.86 3.19
CA TYR A 422 -19.36 -4.49 3.51
C TYR A 422 -18.67 -3.76 4.68
N PRO A 423 -19.10 -4.04 5.94
CA PRO A 423 -18.55 -3.37 7.13
C PRO A 423 -17.13 -3.81 7.49
#